data_42b575a469981aad32d6fe38f15390fb
#
_entry.id   42b575a469981aad32d6fe38f15390fb
#
_cell.length_a   1.000
_cell.length_b   1.000
_cell.length_c   1.000
_cell.angle_alpha   90.00
_cell.angle_beta   90.00
_cell.angle_gamma   90.00
#
_symmetry.space_group_name_H-M   'P 1'
#
loop_
_entity.id
_entity.type
_entity.pdbx_description
1 polymer ?
#
loop_
_entity_poly.entity_id
_entity_poly.type
_entity_poly.pdbx_seq_one_letter_code
_entity_poly.pdbx_strand_id
1 'polypeptide(L)'
;MGEAQVYGLEITPHAVRSLKKLKRDRALLRRLDAAILSLAQEPRPPGCRKLPSRKFNNLYRLRVGDWRILYAIEEDRIVVIILDVRRRDQAYRDT
;
A
#
# COMPACT_ATOMS: atom_id res chain seq x y z
N MET A 1 23.55 6.75 -15.87
CA MET A 1 22.27 6.87 -15.18
C MET A 1 21.53 5.56 -15.18
N GLY A 2 21.27 5.03 -14.00
CA GLY A 2 20.48 3.82 -13.92
C GLY A 2 19.01 4.10 -14.22
N GLU A 3 18.36 3.18 -14.89
CA GLU A 3 16.94 3.24 -15.06
C GLU A 3 16.25 3.02 -13.74
N ALA A 4 15.20 3.78 -13.47
CA ALA A 4 14.38 3.55 -12.28
C ALA A 4 13.71 2.18 -12.42
N GLN A 5 13.87 1.35 -11.40
CA GLN A 5 13.25 0.04 -11.38
C GLN A 5 11.76 0.17 -11.08
N VAL A 6 10.93 -0.44 -11.92
CA VAL A 6 9.49 -0.46 -11.73
C VAL A 6 9.12 -1.80 -11.10
N TYR A 7 8.47 -1.73 -9.94
CA TYR A 7 8.00 -2.91 -9.23
C TYR A 7 6.67 -3.38 -9.79
N GLY A 8 6.45 -4.67 -9.79
CA GLY A 8 5.12 -5.22 -10.01
C GLY A 8 4.20 -4.89 -8.85
N LEU A 9 2.91 -4.84 -9.10
CA LEU A 9 1.89 -4.63 -8.06
C LEU A 9 1.03 -5.87 -7.94
N GLU A 10 0.89 -6.35 -6.71
CA GLU A 10 -0.09 -7.37 -6.38
C GLU A 10 -1.05 -6.77 -5.37
N ILE A 11 -2.34 -6.96 -5.56
CA ILE A 11 -3.35 -6.46 -4.63
C ILE A 11 -4.08 -7.67 -4.07
N THR A 12 -3.99 -7.85 -2.76
CA THR A 12 -4.62 -9.01 -2.13
C THR A 12 -6.13 -8.94 -2.24
N PRO A 13 -6.83 -10.10 -2.20
CA PRO A 13 -8.29 -10.09 -2.18
C PRO A 13 -8.87 -9.25 -1.04
N HIS A 14 -8.20 -9.25 0.11
CA HIS A 14 -8.63 -8.41 1.23
C HIS A 14 -8.57 -6.93 0.89
N ALA A 15 -7.48 -6.48 0.27
CA ALA A 15 -7.33 -5.08 -0.14
C ALA A 15 -8.34 -4.72 -1.24
N VAL A 16 -8.58 -5.62 -2.19
CA VAL A 16 -9.59 -5.41 -3.21
C VAL A 16 -10.97 -5.20 -2.58
N ARG A 17 -11.32 -6.03 -1.61
CA ARG A 17 -12.60 -5.88 -0.90
C ARG A 17 -12.70 -4.55 -0.17
N SER A 18 -11.61 -4.13 0.46
CA SER A 18 -11.58 -2.83 1.15
C SER A 18 -11.82 -1.67 0.17
N LEU A 19 -11.19 -1.73 -1.01
CA LEU A 19 -11.38 -0.70 -2.03
C LEU A 19 -12.80 -0.72 -2.60
N LYS A 20 -13.39 -1.89 -2.79
CA LYS A 20 -14.76 -2.00 -3.31
C LYS A 20 -15.79 -1.38 -2.39
N LYS A 21 -15.55 -1.37 -1.08
CA LYS A 21 -16.45 -0.71 -0.14
C LYS A 21 -16.51 0.80 -0.33
N LEU A 22 -15.54 1.37 -1.03
CA LEU A 22 -15.42 2.81 -1.26
C LEU A 22 -15.97 3.23 -2.62
N LYS A 23 -16.67 2.36 -3.32
CA LYS A 23 -17.11 2.62 -4.69
C LYS A 23 -17.96 3.88 -4.87
N ARG A 24 -18.61 4.36 -3.81
CA ARG A 24 -19.42 5.57 -3.86
C ARG A 24 -18.59 6.85 -3.71
N ASP A 25 -17.40 6.73 -3.16
CA ASP A 25 -16.50 7.88 -3.01
C ASP A 25 -15.42 7.83 -4.10
N ARG A 26 -15.78 8.31 -5.28
CA ARG A 26 -14.91 8.24 -6.45
C ARG A 26 -13.64 9.06 -6.29
N ALA A 27 -13.75 10.22 -5.65
CA ALA A 27 -12.60 11.08 -5.43
C ALA A 27 -11.57 10.39 -4.54
N LEU A 28 -12.03 9.75 -3.46
CA LEU A 28 -11.16 8.99 -2.57
C LEU A 28 -10.53 7.81 -3.29
N LEU A 29 -11.31 7.04 -4.06
CA LEU A 29 -10.78 5.92 -4.82
C LEU A 29 -9.68 6.35 -5.78
N ARG A 30 -9.86 7.46 -6.48
CA ARG A 30 -8.81 7.96 -7.40
C ARG A 30 -7.52 8.30 -6.65
N ARG A 31 -7.65 8.90 -5.46
CA ARG A 31 -6.48 9.24 -4.65
C ARG A 31 -5.77 7.99 -4.18
N LEU A 32 -6.51 7.00 -3.73
CA LEU A 32 -5.94 5.73 -3.27
C LEU A 32 -5.31 4.97 -4.44
N ASP A 33 -5.99 4.90 -5.57
CA ASP A 33 -5.44 4.24 -6.76
C ASP A 33 -4.17 4.91 -7.24
N ALA A 34 -4.14 6.23 -7.27
CA ALA A 34 -2.95 6.97 -7.67
C ALA A 34 -1.77 6.68 -6.72
N ALA A 35 -2.04 6.65 -5.42
CA ALA A 35 -1.02 6.34 -4.43
C ALA A 35 -0.51 4.91 -4.60
N ILE A 36 -1.40 3.94 -4.80
CA ILE A 36 -1.02 2.55 -5.02
C ILE A 36 -0.15 2.42 -6.27
N LEU A 37 -0.57 3.03 -7.37
CA LEU A 37 0.21 2.97 -8.61
C LEU A 37 1.58 3.61 -8.45
N SER A 38 1.67 4.69 -7.69
CA SER A 38 2.95 5.36 -7.48
C SER A 38 3.94 4.50 -6.71
N LEU A 39 3.46 3.55 -5.88
CA LEU A 39 4.32 2.65 -5.14
C LEU A 39 5.11 1.71 -6.05
N ALA A 40 4.64 1.47 -7.26
CA ALA A 40 5.38 0.66 -8.22
C ALA A 40 6.68 1.35 -8.66
N GLN A 41 6.68 2.67 -8.71
CA GLN A 41 7.86 3.43 -9.10
C GLN A 41 8.70 3.84 -7.91
N GLU A 42 8.06 4.12 -6.78
CA GLU A 42 8.74 4.53 -5.56
C GLU A 42 8.11 3.81 -4.37
N PRO A 43 8.62 2.60 -4.04
CA PRO A 43 8.03 1.80 -2.95
C PRO A 43 8.22 2.41 -1.56
N ARG A 44 9.16 3.32 -1.41
CA ARG A 44 9.42 4.01 -0.13
C ARG A 44 9.28 5.52 -0.31
N PRO A 45 8.07 6.01 -0.62
CA PRO A 45 7.88 7.45 -0.83
C PRO A 45 8.02 8.22 0.47
N PRO A 46 8.25 9.55 0.39
CA PRO A 46 8.21 10.38 1.60
C PRO A 46 6.89 10.17 2.34
N GLY A 47 6.97 10.06 3.66
CA GLY A 47 5.79 9.83 4.49
C GLY A 47 5.47 8.37 4.76
N CYS A 48 6.10 7.43 4.06
CA CYS A 48 5.91 6.03 4.41
C CYS A 48 6.65 5.70 5.71
N ARG A 49 6.16 4.70 6.41
CA ARG A 49 6.76 4.25 7.66
C ARG A 49 6.88 2.73 7.67
N LYS A 50 8.07 2.25 7.98
CA LYS A 50 8.29 0.82 8.16
C LYS A 50 7.65 0.35 9.46
N LEU A 51 6.97 -0.78 9.40
CA LEU A 51 6.31 -1.38 10.55
C LEU A 51 7.01 -2.69 10.92
N PRO A 52 7.07 -3.01 12.22
CA PRO A 52 7.58 -4.32 12.62
C PRO A 52 6.65 -5.42 12.17
N SER A 53 7.22 -6.53 11.74
CA SER A 53 6.44 -7.69 11.31
C SER A 53 7.30 -8.94 11.39
N ARG A 54 6.68 -10.04 11.82
CA ARG A 54 7.33 -11.36 11.77
C ARG A 54 7.11 -12.03 10.42
N LYS A 55 6.04 -11.63 9.74
CA LYS A 55 5.64 -12.27 8.48
C LYS A 55 6.33 -11.64 7.27
N PHE A 56 6.56 -10.32 7.32
CA PHE A 56 7.14 -9.59 6.20
C PHE A 56 8.40 -8.88 6.65
N ASN A 57 9.46 -8.97 5.85
CA ASN A 57 10.70 -8.26 6.12
C ASN A 57 10.57 -6.76 5.90
N ASN A 58 9.74 -6.38 4.94
CA ASN A 58 9.58 -4.99 4.52
C ASN A 58 8.11 -4.62 4.48
N LEU A 59 7.53 -4.45 5.66
CA LEU A 59 6.15 -4.02 5.82
C LEU A 59 6.11 -2.52 6.02
N TYR A 60 5.28 -1.83 5.24
CA TYR A 60 5.20 -0.37 5.26
C TYR A 60 3.77 0.11 5.32
N ARG A 61 3.62 1.33 5.78
CA ARG A 61 2.37 2.07 5.80
C ARG A 61 2.56 3.40 5.10
N LEU A 62 1.61 3.76 4.24
CA LEU A 62 1.55 5.06 3.59
C LEU A 62 0.23 5.73 3.92
N ARG A 63 0.28 6.98 4.37
CA ARG A 63 -0.92 7.78 4.63
C ARG A 63 -1.40 8.44 3.35
N VAL A 64 -2.73 8.39 3.14
CA VAL A 64 -3.40 9.10 2.06
C VAL A 64 -4.62 9.77 2.69
N GLY A 65 -4.49 11.04 3.09
CA GLY A 65 -5.53 11.74 3.84
C GLY A 65 -5.84 11.01 5.14
N ASP A 66 -7.11 10.67 5.35
CA ASP A 66 -7.54 9.92 6.54
C ASP A 66 -7.44 8.42 6.36
N TRP A 67 -6.79 7.98 5.31
CA TRP A 67 -6.65 6.57 4.98
C TRP A 67 -5.21 6.12 5.05
N ARG A 68 -5.02 4.82 5.19
CA ARG A 68 -3.70 4.21 5.24
C ARG A 68 -3.67 3.01 4.31
N ILE A 69 -2.58 2.91 3.57
CA ILE A 69 -2.29 1.75 2.73
C ILE A 69 -1.22 0.94 3.45
N LEU A 70 -1.53 -0.33 3.73
CA LEU A 70 -0.57 -1.28 4.29
C LEU A 70 -0.04 -2.13 3.15
N TYR A 71 1.28 -2.16 3.00
CA TYR A 71 1.88 -2.89 1.88
C TYR A 71 3.22 -3.51 2.28
N ALA A 72 3.61 -4.54 1.57
CA ALA A 72 4.90 -5.18 1.73
C ALA A 72 5.71 -5.05 0.45
N ILE A 73 7.02 -4.93 0.60
CA ILE A 73 7.94 -4.86 -0.53
C ILE A 73 8.72 -6.17 -0.55
N GLU A 74 8.61 -6.91 -1.64
CA GLU A 74 9.44 -8.09 -1.87
C GLU A 74 10.53 -7.74 -2.87
N GLU A 75 11.71 -7.47 -2.35
CA GLU A 75 12.83 -7.02 -3.17
C GLU A 75 13.29 -8.08 -4.16
N ASP A 76 13.30 -9.35 -3.74
CA ASP A 76 13.75 -10.43 -4.59
C ASP A 76 12.88 -10.66 -5.81
N ARG A 77 11.58 -10.42 -5.65
CA ARG A 77 10.61 -10.55 -6.73
C ARG A 77 10.33 -9.25 -7.44
N ILE A 78 10.83 -8.15 -6.91
CA ILE A 78 10.57 -6.80 -7.41
C ILE A 78 9.06 -6.55 -7.48
N VAL A 79 8.38 -6.77 -6.35
CA VAL A 79 6.92 -6.68 -6.25
C VAL A 79 6.54 -5.91 -4.99
N VAL A 80 5.54 -5.06 -5.12
CA VAL A 80 4.85 -4.42 -4.00
C VAL A 80 3.49 -5.11 -3.85
N ILE A 81 3.21 -5.58 -2.64
CA ILE A 81 1.97 -6.29 -2.33
C ILE A 81 1.11 -5.36 -1.47
N ILE A 82 -0.04 -4.96 -2.00
CA ILE A 82 -1.00 -4.14 -1.25
C ILE A 82 -1.82 -5.09 -0.38
N LEU A 83 -1.63 -4.99 0.93
CA LEU A 83 -2.22 -5.90 1.89
C LEU A 83 -3.57 -5.43 2.41
N ASP A 84 -3.70 -4.12 2.63
CA ASP A 84 -4.92 -3.56 3.20
C ASP A 84 -5.01 -2.06 2.95
N VAL A 85 -6.23 -1.56 2.96
CA VAL A 85 -6.53 -0.13 2.89
C VAL A 85 -7.54 0.15 3.99
N ARG A 86 -7.18 0.99 4.97
CA ARG A 86 -8.00 1.26 6.16
C ARG A 86 -8.09 2.75 6.44
N ARG A 87 -9.15 3.12 7.13
CA ARG A 87 -9.24 4.45 7.69
C ARG A 87 -8.23 4.61 8.83
N ARG A 88 -7.80 5.84 9.03
CA ARG A 88 -6.81 6.18 10.04
C ARG A 88 -7.22 5.76 11.45
N ASP A 89 -8.51 5.82 11.78
CA ASP A 89 -9.02 5.48 13.10
C ASP A 89 -9.15 3.99 13.35
N GLN A 90 -8.93 3.17 12.33
CA GLN A 90 -8.92 1.72 12.46
C GLN A 90 -7.51 1.26 12.76
N ALA A 91 -7.27 0.79 13.96
CA ALA A 91 -5.95 0.32 14.33
C ALA A 91 -5.59 -0.97 13.59
N TYR A 92 -4.34 -1.06 13.17
CA TYR A 92 -3.79 -2.33 12.71
C TYR A 92 -3.45 -3.14 13.94
N ARG A 93 -4.20 -4.19 14.18
CA ARG A 93 -3.89 -5.09 15.27
C ARG A 93 -3.07 -6.23 14.71
N ASP A 94 -1.89 -6.40 15.28
CA ASP A 94 -1.12 -7.61 15.07
C ASP A 94 -1.77 -8.70 15.89
N THR A 95 -2.45 -9.54 15.21
CA THR A 95 -2.96 -10.75 15.85
C THR A 95 -2.08 -11.92 15.50
#